data_045402c06caf0ee22ca3bbe514969145
#
_entry.id   045402c06caf0ee22ca3bbe514969145
#
_cell.length_a   1.000
_cell.length_b   1.000
_cell.length_c   1.000
_cell.angle_alpha   90.00
_cell.angle_beta   90.00
_cell.angle_gamma   90.00
#
_symmetry.space_group_name_H-M   'P 1'
#
loop_
_entity.id
_entity.type
_entity.pdbx_description
1 polymer ?
#
loop_
_entity_poly.entity_id
_entity_poly.type
_entity_poly.pdbx_seq_one_letter_code
_entity_poly.pdbx_strand_id
1 'polypeptide(L)'
;MKIFNLLILLLLPIYTFAQVAPIQRQSADVFSCSKESTHTSHEKEKSINYQSRNQQTEVNVIEVLASYDDMYELYLYLRDYSQSGLTDIFSEENYMLAINHFNDEVVLNIDSTLQNKDLQRYTNYIRSLDWHSYYRDDVSSSDAYLTILIESFGKLNNNEVFWEETQELEDNRWDMVAISDIPNRRGELWNDYMSIMEFRYGSGLNATSRILFRGLNNVDESLLQELYGDSNLINVLHHVIISSPDVISTNYIGILGLILERHSQGYSEGTPFNIDEYIGMIDQLISTFEYGTPQHMKLVSTLYNYTEYSFESDFQAFKDQYYDEQFTNIYLFNDSEIEIHTFLEESKAYELYLALREAKANFFKLTKNTSAIDTDPNEVIKMYIFKSEENYENLGSMFFNIPTSNGGIYIESAGSLYTYDRESETLPLDMLLKHEYVHYLDGRYNIHGTYGELEFYDWSTGIYSWWTEGLANYVASASGEDGYYISEYSASWISNNGGNHFNLKESLRNSYNNGGALYAYSESAWGYLNTIMPENIHE
;
A
#
# COMPACT_ATOMS: atom_id res chain seq x y z
N MET A 1 1.53 -53.70 -14.54
CA MET A 1 0.51 -52.78 -14.05
C MET A 1 1.10 -52.00 -12.86
N LYS A 2 2.13 -51.19 -13.10
CA LYS A 2 2.82 -50.32 -12.13
C LYS A 2 3.79 -49.40 -12.91
N ILE A 3 3.35 -48.65 -13.91
CA ILE A 3 4.11 -47.60 -14.63
C ILE A 3 3.05 -46.67 -15.27
N PHE A 4 2.22 -46.01 -14.47
CA PHE A 4 1.30 -44.97 -14.98
C PHE A 4 0.97 -43.86 -13.97
N ASN A 5 1.73 -43.74 -12.87
CA ASN A 5 1.52 -42.72 -11.86
C ASN A 5 2.77 -41.81 -11.62
N LEU A 6 3.54 -41.51 -12.68
CA LEU A 6 4.70 -40.65 -12.51
C LEU A 6 4.82 -39.58 -13.63
N LEU A 7 3.70 -39.09 -14.14
CA LEU A 7 3.74 -38.06 -15.21
C LEU A 7 2.63 -37.01 -15.11
N ILE A 8 2.04 -36.80 -13.91
CA ILE A 8 1.05 -35.72 -13.68
C ILE A 8 1.55 -34.69 -12.63
N LEU A 9 2.78 -34.78 -12.20
CA LEU A 9 3.38 -33.90 -11.19
C LEU A 9 4.39 -32.88 -11.76
N LEU A 10 4.30 -32.56 -13.05
CA LEU A 10 5.24 -31.63 -13.71
C LEU A 10 4.57 -30.57 -14.60
N LEU A 11 3.30 -30.25 -14.39
CA LEU A 11 2.64 -29.11 -15.04
C LEU A 11 1.73 -28.36 -14.06
N LEU A 12 2.22 -28.05 -12.87
CA LEU A 12 1.74 -26.87 -12.16
C LEU A 12 2.55 -25.70 -12.70
N PRO A 13 1.93 -24.68 -13.30
CA PRO A 13 2.64 -23.46 -13.57
C PRO A 13 3.15 -22.94 -12.22
N ILE A 14 4.45 -22.74 -12.14
CA ILE A 14 5.06 -21.90 -11.12
C ILE A 14 4.45 -20.51 -11.35
N TYR A 15 3.36 -20.20 -10.68
CA TYR A 15 2.94 -18.83 -10.51
C TYR A 15 4.03 -18.16 -9.65
N THR A 16 5.03 -17.63 -10.33
CA THR A 16 5.79 -16.54 -9.76
C THR A 16 4.75 -15.50 -9.38
N PHE A 17 4.53 -15.30 -8.08
CA PHE A 17 3.83 -14.16 -7.57
C PHE A 17 4.47 -12.93 -8.23
N ALA A 18 3.77 -12.34 -9.20
CA ALA A 18 4.11 -11.00 -9.61
C ALA A 18 4.06 -10.19 -8.31
N GLN A 19 5.21 -9.71 -7.88
CA GLN A 19 5.29 -8.71 -6.83
C GLN A 19 4.44 -7.55 -7.35
N VAL A 20 3.19 -7.49 -6.87
CA VAL A 20 2.41 -6.27 -6.96
C VAL A 20 3.26 -5.29 -6.17
N ALA A 21 3.90 -4.37 -6.89
CA ALA A 21 4.59 -3.27 -6.24
C ALA A 21 3.57 -2.72 -5.23
N PRO A 22 3.92 -2.60 -3.94
CA PRO A 22 2.99 -2.04 -2.98
C PRO A 22 2.59 -0.71 -3.57
N ILE A 23 1.29 -0.57 -3.90
CA ILE A 23 0.73 0.75 -4.10
C ILE A 23 1.10 1.43 -2.78
N GLN A 24 2.11 2.32 -2.86
CA GLN A 24 2.33 3.20 -1.74
C GLN A 24 0.96 3.85 -1.56
N ARG A 25 0.16 3.30 -0.62
CA ARG A 25 -0.77 4.19 0.05
C ARG A 25 0.13 5.37 0.41
N GLN A 26 0.03 6.49 -0.37
CA GLN A 26 0.09 7.71 0.37
C GLN A 26 -0.95 7.46 1.45
N SER A 27 -0.48 7.11 2.64
CA SER A 27 -1.27 7.27 3.79
C SER A 27 -1.75 8.71 3.64
N ALA A 28 -2.99 8.88 3.20
CA ALA A 28 -3.75 9.98 3.69
C ALA A 28 -3.77 9.68 5.19
N ASP A 29 -2.63 9.86 5.85
CA ASP A 29 -2.55 10.14 7.23
C ASP A 29 -3.43 11.36 7.33
N VAL A 30 -4.65 11.04 7.68
CA VAL A 30 -5.65 11.97 8.08
C VAL A 30 -5.03 12.70 9.25
N PHE A 31 -4.32 13.77 8.95
CA PHE A 31 -4.27 14.88 9.83
C PHE A 31 -5.71 15.38 9.93
N SER A 32 -6.49 14.74 10.79
CA SER A 32 -7.74 15.31 11.26
C SER A 32 -7.38 16.49 12.16
N CYS A 33 -6.92 17.55 11.54
CA CYS A 33 -6.89 18.85 12.17
C CYS A 33 -8.28 19.46 12.05
N SER A 34 -9.21 19.01 12.89
CA SER A 34 -10.44 19.73 13.15
C SER A 34 -10.11 20.94 14.03
N LYS A 35 -9.66 22.02 13.40
CA LYS A 35 -9.86 23.39 13.94
C LYS A 35 -10.00 24.32 12.77
N GLU A 36 -11.24 24.82 12.60
CA GLU A 36 -11.49 26.06 11.89
C GLU A 36 -10.58 27.16 12.48
N SER A 37 -9.48 27.43 11.82
CA SER A 37 -8.76 28.67 11.99
C SER A 37 -9.01 29.52 10.75
N THR A 38 -9.80 30.56 10.93
CA THR A 38 -9.89 31.70 10.03
C THR A 38 -8.50 32.29 9.84
N HIS A 39 -7.77 31.82 8.84
CA HIS A 39 -6.55 32.47 8.40
C HIS A 39 -6.90 33.58 7.42
N THR A 40 -6.89 34.79 7.95
CA THR A 40 -6.73 36.01 7.15
C THR A 40 -5.40 35.94 6.42
N SER A 41 -5.49 35.98 5.09
CA SER A 41 -4.40 36.09 4.15
C SER A 41 -3.45 37.23 4.54
N HIS A 42 -2.27 36.88 5.02
CA HIS A 42 -1.09 37.72 4.92
C HIS A 42 -0.10 37.04 3.97
N GLU A 43 -0.32 37.25 2.68
CA GLU A 43 0.72 37.11 1.69
C GLU A 43 1.83 38.14 2.05
N LYS A 44 2.87 37.66 2.72
CA LYS A 44 4.17 38.26 2.67
C LYS A 44 5.04 37.42 1.76
N GLU A 45 5.15 37.85 0.49
CA GLU A 45 6.23 37.51 -0.40
C GLU A 45 7.57 37.55 0.35
N LYS A 46 8.04 36.42 0.84
CA LYS A 46 9.45 36.14 0.92
C LYS A 46 9.82 35.35 -0.32
N SER A 47 9.92 36.04 -1.46
CA SER A 47 10.69 35.52 -2.58
C SER A 47 12.13 35.40 -2.09
N ILE A 48 12.50 34.21 -1.61
CA ILE A 48 13.90 33.86 -1.41
C ILE A 48 14.51 33.86 -2.81
N ASN A 49 15.38 34.83 -3.05
CA ASN A 49 16.00 35.13 -4.33
C ASN A 49 17.01 33.99 -4.63
N TYR A 50 16.59 32.93 -5.29
CA TYR A 50 17.40 31.77 -5.67
C TYR A 50 18.46 32.06 -6.75
N GLN A 51 18.55 33.30 -7.27
CA GLN A 51 19.39 33.59 -8.43
C GLN A 51 20.80 34.09 -8.13
N SER A 52 21.30 34.10 -6.88
CA SER A 52 22.63 34.67 -6.60
C SER A 52 23.52 33.86 -5.64
N ARG A 53 23.54 32.55 -5.69
CA ARG A 53 24.55 31.77 -4.99
C ARG A 53 25.39 30.90 -5.94
N ASN A 54 26.18 31.57 -6.75
CA ASN A 54 27.33 30.97 -7.44
C ASN A 54 28.63 31.17 -6.59
N GLN A 55 28.55 30.87 -5.29
CA GLN A 55 29.71 30.62 -4.44
C GLN A 55 29.33 29.45 -3.57
N GLN A 56 30.03 28.33 -3.73
CA GLN A 56 29.99 27.17 -2.83
C GLN A 56 30.35 27.64 -1.41
N THR A 57 29.34 28.05 -0.66
CA THR A 57 29.42 28.13 0.79
C THR A 57 28.99 26.74 1.24
N GLU A 58 29.87 25.99 1.89
CA GLU A 58 29.53 24.73 2.56
C GLU A 58 28.27 24.96 3.38
N VAL A 59 27.22 24.18 3.09
CA VAL A 59 25.95 24.29 3.79
C VAL A 59 26.09 23.48 5.08
N ASN A 60 26.02 24.15 6.22
CA ASN A 60 25.99 23.47 7.52
C ASN A 60 24.56 23.00 7.82
N VAL A 61 24.34 21.69 7.75
CA VAL A 61 23.02 21.07 7.97
C VAL A 61 22.45 21.40 9.35
N ILE A 62 23.26 21.46 10.40
CA ILE A 62 22.81 21.78 11.78
C ILE A 62 22.20 23.18 11.83
N GLU A 63 22.86 24.17 11.21
CA GLU A 63 22.35 25.54 11.17
C GLU A 63 21.05 25.65 10.35
N VAL A 64 20.96 24.88 9.26
CA VAL A 64 19.75 24.83 8.43
C VAL A 64 18.60 24.24 9.23
N LEU A 65 18.79 23.08 9.85
CA LEU A 65 17.73 22.44 10.64
C LEU A 65 17.29 23.31 11.81
N ALA A 66 18.23 23.94 12.52
CA ALA A 66 17.94 24.85 13.62
C ALA A 66 17.16 26.11 13.21
N SER A 67 17.19 26.48 11.93
CA SER A 67 16.48 27.67 11.41
C SER A 67 14.97 27.49 11.23
N TYR A 68 14.47 26.25 11.28
CA TYR A 68 13.04 25.96 11.10
C TYR A 68 12.33 25.77 12.45
N ASP A 69 11.34 26.58 12.71
CA ASP A 69 10.45 26.45 13.87
C ASP A 69 9.18 25.66 13.54
N ASP A 70 8.77 25.64 12.29
CA ASP A 70 7.63 24.88 11.79
C ASP A 70 8.11 23.60 11.08
N MET A 71 7.66 22.46 11.56
CA MET A 71 8.09 21.16 11.04
C MET A 71 7.51 20.85 9.66
N TYR A 72 6.35 21.40 9.33
CA TYR A 72 5.77 21.26 7.99
C TYR A 72 6.53 22.09 6.96
N GLU A 73 6.97 23.31 7.31
CA GLU A 73 7.85 24.11 6.46
C GLU A 73 9.20 23.40 6.23
N LEU A 74 9.77 22.78 7.27
CA LEU A 74 10.99 21.96 7.13
C LEU A 74 10.76 20.78 6.19
N TYR A 75 9.67 20.05 6.37
CA TYR A 75 9.29 18.94 5.49
C TYR A 75 9.21 19.39 4.02
N LEU A 76 8.50 20.49 3.74
CA LEU A 76 8.39 21.05 2.40
C LEU A 76 9.76 21.45 1.83
N TYR A 77 10.59 22.07 2.63
CA TYR A 77 11.95 22.46 2.24
C TYR A 77 12.79 21.24 1.84
N LEU A 78 12.84 20.21 2.68
CA LEU A 78 13.58 18.99 2.42
C LEU A 78 13.09 18.28 1.14
N ARG A 79 11.77 18.19 0.98
CA ARG A 79 11.12 17.59 -0.21
C ARG A 79 11.45 18.38 -1.48
N ASP A 80 11.28 19.70 -1.46
CA ASP A 80 11.46 20.54 -2.65
C ASP A 80 12.94 20.68 -3.01
N TYR A 81 13.82 20.68 -2.02
CA TYR A 81 15.27 20.67 -2.22
C TYR A 81 15.72 19.41 -2.99
N SER A 82 15.11 18.27 -2.68
CA SER A 82 15.34 17.01 -3.38
C SER A 82 15.01 17.08 -4.85
N GLN A 83 13.89 17.73 -5.17
CA GLN A 83 13.40 17.85 -6.56
C GLN A 83 14.20 18.87 -7.37
N SER A 84 14.87 19.80 -6.72
CA SER A 84 15.66 20.86 -7.38
C SER A 84 17.01 20.41 -7.93
N GLY A 85 17.45 19.17 -7.61
CA GLY A 85 18.77 18.67 -7.96
C GLY A 85 19.92 19.35 -7.21
N LEU A 86 19.63 20.09 -6.14
CA LEU A 86 20.62 20.66 -5.25
C LEU A 86 21.01 19.61 -4.21
N THR A 87 22.28 19.23 -4.18
CA THR A 87 22.75 18.06 -3.42
C THR A 87 23.52 18.42 -2.15
N ASP A 88 23.81 19.69 -1.91
CA ASP A 88 24.76 20.10 -0.87
C ASP A 88 24.30 19.77 0.56
N ILE A 89 22.99 19.91 0.87
CA ILE A 89 22.44 19.58 2.19
C ILE A 89 22.42 18.07 2.45
N PHE A 90 22.38 17.27 1.39
CA PHE A 90 22.31 15.80 1.43
C PHE A 90 23.65 15.15 1.09
N SER A 91 24.77 15.85 1.27
CA SER A 91 26.08 15.25 1.14
C SER A 91 26.35 14.24 2.26
N GLU A 92 27.20 13.22 2.01
CA GLU A 92 27.63 12.25 3.02
C GLU A 92 28.17 12.96 4.27
N GLU A 93 28.94 14.05 4.10
CA GLU A 93 29.50 14.83 5.19
C GLU A 93 28.40 15.45 6.06
N ASN A 94 27.35 16.03 5.46
CA ASN A 94 26.21 16.60 6.18
C ASN A 94 25.37 15.52 6.89
N TYR A 95 25.22 14.35 6.29
CA TYR A 95 24.56 13.22 6.98
C TYR A 95 25.34 12.75 8.19
N MET A 96 26.63 12.56 8.05
CA MET A 96 27.49 12.17 9.16
C MET A 96 27.49 13.23 10.26
N LEU A 97 27.48 14.51 9.89
CA LEU A 97 27.40 15.61 10.86
C LEU A 97 26.04 15.59 11.60
N ALA A 98 24.94 15.41 10.86
CA ALA A 98 23.60 15.37 11.45
C ALA A 98 23.40 14.16 12.36
N ILE A 99 23.80 12.95 11.94
CA ILE A 99 23.59 11.75 12.74
C ILE A 99 24.48 11.72 13.99
N ASN A 100 25.70 12.25 13.92
CA ASN A 100 26.55 12.41 15.11
C ASN A 100 25.93 13.39 16.09
N HIS A 101 25.48 14.58 15.64
CA HIS A 101 24.83 15.53 16.49
C HIS A 101 23.53 14.97 17.11
N PHE A 102 22.74 14.24 16.31
CA PHE A 102 21.56 13.54 16.79
C PHE A 102 21.89 12.57 17.91
N ASN A 103 22.91 11.72 17.74
CA ASN A 103 23.34 10.74 18.72
C ASN A 103 23.90 11.36 20.01
N ASP A 104 24.67 12.45 19.88
CA ASP A 104 25.46 13.00 20.99
C ASP A 104 24.69 14.06 21.78
N GLU A 105 23.78 14.80 21.15
CA GLU A 105 23.11 15.95 21.75
C GLU A 105 21.59 15.75 21.82
N VAL A 106 20.92 15.36 20.71
CA VAL A 106 19.46 15.37 20.64
C VAL A 106 18.86 14.24 21.48
N VAL A 107 19.37 13.01 21.30
CA VAL A 107 18.85 11.81 22.00
C VAL A 107 19.04 11.89 23.50
N LEU A 108 20.09 12.56 23.96
CA LEU A 108 20.41 12.70 25.40
C LEU A 108 19.60 13.80 26.08
N ASN A 109 19.00 14.73 25.32
CA ASN A 109 18.30 15.91 25.86
C ASN A 109 16.78 15.87 25.64
N ILE A 110 16.18 14.69 25.48
CA ILE A 110 14.73 14.54 25.36
C ILE A 110 14.05 14.89 26.67
N ASP A 111 13.06 15.79 26.59
CA ASP A 111 12.24 16.24 27.72
C ASP A 111 10.75 15.99 27.38
N SER A 112 10.01 15.35 28.29
CA SER A 112 8.58 15.07 28.13
C SER A 112 7.69 16.32 28.17
N THR A 113 8.21 17.44 28.67
CA THR A 113 7.45 18.67 28.91
C THR A 113 7.62 19.71 27.79
N LEU A 114 8.62 19.54 26.92
CA LEU A 114 8.93 20.44 25.83
C LEU A 114 8.60 19.79 24.49
N GLN A 115 8.17 20.61 23.54
CA GLN A 115 8.15 20.16 22.16
C GLN A 115 9.59 19.80 21.76
N ASN A 116 9.84 18.51 21.58
CA ASN A 116 11.16 18.02 21.16
C ASN A 116 11.44 18.37 19.70
N LYS A 117 11.47 19.68 19.40
CA LYS A 117 11.65 20.20 18.03
C LYS A 117 12.92 19.70 17.38
N ASP A 118 13.99 19.57 18.17
CA ASP A 118 15.25 19.05 17.62
C ASP A 118 15.11 17.56 17.25
N LEU A 119 14.41 16.77 18.07
CA LEU A 119 14.10 15.39 17.73
C LEU A 119 13.34 15.33 16.38
N GLN A 120 12.29 16.11 16.20
CA GLN A 120 11.51 16.18 14.96
C GLN A 120 12.33 16.68 13.76
N ARG A 121 13.19 17.68 13.95
CA ARG A 121 14.05 18.21 12.88
C ARG A 121 14.99 17.14 12.35
N TYR A 122 15.67 16.45 13.24
CA TYR A 122 16.65 15.44 12.85
C TYR A 122 15.99 14.18 12.31
N THR A 123 14.88 13.73 12.87
CA THR A 123 14.14 12.59 12.34
C THR A 123 13.58 12.86 10.95
N ASN A 124 13.02 14.05 10.70
CA ASN A 124 12.56 14.47 9.37
C ASN A 124 13.72 14.50 8.35
N TYR A 125 14.88 15.02 8.76
CA TYR A 125 16.05 15.05 7.89
C TYR A 125 16.56 13.64 7.58
N ILE A 126 16.71 12.78 8.58
CA ILE A 126 17.17 11.39 8.41
C ILE A 126 16.16 10.61 7.55
N ARG A 127 14.87 10.76 7.77
CA ARG A 127 13.83 10.14 6.92
C ARG A 127 13.82 10.65 5.49
N SER A 128 14.26 11.88 5.25
CA SER A 128 14.36 12.41 3.89
C SER A 128 15.33 11.63 3.01
N LEU A 129 16.22 10.82 3.59
CA LEU A 129 17.02 9.81 2.85
C LEU A 129 16.14 8.84 2.06
N ASP A 130 14.97 8.47 2.59
CA ASP A 130 14.05 7.56 1.90
C ASP A 130 13.49 8.15 0.61
N TRP A 131 13.42 9.48 0.52
CA TRP A 131 12.94 10.19 -0.67
C TRP A 131 14.05 10.43 -1.69
N HIS A 132 15.31 10.30 -1.27
CA HIS A 132 16.51 10.47 -2.07
C HIS A 132 17.15 9.12 -2.39
N SER A 133 16.51 8.31 -3.23
CA SER A 133 17.01 6.99 -3.61
C SER A 133 18.45 7.00 -4.12
N TYR A 134 18.93 8.12 -4.65
CA TYR A 134 20.30 8.28 -5.14
C TYR A 134 21.36 8.31 -4.03
N TYR A 135 21.02 8.81 -2.83
CA TYR A 135 21.95 8.89 -1.69
C TYR A 135 21.76 7.72 -0.70
N ARG A 136 20.60 7.06 -0.77
CA ARG A 136 20.26 5.97 0.13
C ARG A 136 21.26 4.82 0.07
N ASP A 137 21.68 4.46 -1.15
CA ASP A 137 22.55 3.31 -1.35
C ASP A 137 23.99 3.57 -0.90
N ASP A 138 24.46 4.81 -1.00
CA ASP A 138 25.84 5.17 -0.63
C ASP A 138 26.00 5.44 0.87
N VAL A 139 25.05 6.14 1.50
CA VAL A 139 25.14 6.53 2.91
C VAL A 139 24.61 5.44 3.85
N SER A 140 23.47 4.83 3.53
CA SER A 140 22.90 3.76 4.36
C SER A 140 23.70 2.47 4.33
N SER A 141 24.58 2.28 3.34
CA SER A 141 25.53 1.17 3.29
C SER A 141 26.81 1.42 4.08
N SER A 142 27.05 2.65 4.59
CA SER A 142 28.23 2.91 5.38
C SER A 142 28.09 2.33 6.79
N ASP A 143 29.01 1.44 7.18
CA ASP A 143 29.02 0.85 8.53
C ASP A 143 29.10 1.92 9.63
N ALA A 144 29.75 3.05 9.36
CA ALA A 144 29.86 4.15 10.31
C ALA A 144 28.52 4.80 10.60
N TYR A 145 27.73 5.12 9.57
CA TYR A 145 26.39 5.68 9.72
C TYR A 145 25.47 4.74 10.49
N LEU A 146 25.43 3.48 10.09
CA LEU A 146 24.57 2.49 10.69
C LEU A 146 24.92 2.25 12.16
N THR A 147 26.22 2.19 12.50
CA THR A 147 26.67 2.01 13.89
C THR A 147 26.14 3.13 14.77
N ILE A 148 26.22 4.39 14.31
CA ILE A 148 25.72 5.55 15.08
C ILE A 148 24.20 5.52 15.18
N LEU A 149 23.49 5.13 14.12
CA LEU A 149 22.03 5.02 14.14
C LEU A 149 21.54 3.94 15.12
N ILE A 150 22.17 2.76 15.13
CA ILE A 150 21.89 1.68 16.08
C ILE A 150 22.14 2.16 17.52
N GLU A 151 23.29 2.83 17.75
CA GLU A 151 23.61 3.40 19.06
C GLU A 151 22.55 4.41 19.50
N SER A 152 22.14 5.32 18.60
CA SER A 152 21.10 6.32 18.87
C SER A 152 19.77 5.68 19.21
N PHE A 153 19.38 4.65 18.45
CA PHE A 153 18.14 3.91 18.67
C PHE A 153 18.15 3.16 19.99
N GLY A 154 19.25 2.50 20.35
CA GLY A 154 19.44 1.86 21.64
C GLY A 154 19.36 2.84 22.81
N LYS A 155 19.94 4.05 22.68
CA LYS A 155 19.82 5.11 23.70
C LYS A 155 18.35 5.55 23.86
N LEU A 156 17.62 5.74 22.77
CA LEU A 156 16.20 6.08 22.80
C LEU A 156 15.34 4.99 23.40
N ASN A 157 15.56 3.75 23.01
CA ASN A 157 14.80 2.61 23.53
C ASN A 157 14.97 2.46 25.05
N ASN A 158 16.12 2.83 25.59
CA ASN A 158 16.39 2.85 27.03
C ASN A 158 15.98 4.15 27.74
N ASN A 159 15.44 5.14 27.04
CA ASN A 159 15.01 6.41 27.63
C ASN A 159 13.53 6.34 28.03
N GLU A 160 13.25 6.16 29.31
CA GLU A 160 11.86 6.07 29.81
C GLU A 160 11.04 7.33 29.51
N VAL A 161 11.65 8.52 29.52
CA VAL A 161 10.97 9.78 29.18
C VAL A 161 10.48 9.78 27.75
N PHE A 162 11.26 9.21 26.83
CA PHE A 162 10.87 9.08 25.41
C PHE A 162 9.60 8.21 25.24
N TRP A 163 9.38 7.24 26.14
CA TRP A 163 8.25 6.32 26.08
C TRP A 163 7.06 6.75 26.94
N GLU A 164 7.12 7.90 27.61
CA GLU A 164 5.94 8.45 28.29
C GLU A 164 4.82 8.73 27.27
N GLU A 165 3.59 8.34 27.61
CA GLU A 165 2.42 8.49 26.72
C GLU A 165 1.94 9.95 26.69
N THR A 166 2.71 10.81 26.05
CA THR A 166 2.34 12.20 25.77
C THR A 166 2.08 12.37 24.29
N GLN A 167 1.13 13.25 23.94
CA GLN A 167 0.81 13.54 22.54
C GLN A 167 2.03 14.10 21.77
N GLU A 168 2.86 14.87 22.45
CA GLU A 168 4.04 15.50 21.87
C GLU A 168 5.12 14.49 21.45
N LEU A 169 5.15 13.33 22.09
CA LEU A 169 6.11 12.27 21.78
C LEU A 169 5.56 11.18 20.87
N GLU A 170 4.25 11.14 20.62
CA GLU A 170 3.64 10.07 19.84
C GLU A 170 4.16 10.05 18.39
N ASP A 171 4.14 11.19 17.72
CA ASP A 171 4.65 11.30 16.34
C ASP A 171 6.15 11.04 16.27
N ASN A 172 6.89 11.54 17.30
CA ASN A 172 8.33 11.34 17.40
C ASN A 172 8.69 9.86 17.55
N ARG A 173 7.94 9.09 18.33
CA ARG A 173 8.17 7.66 18.49
C ARG A 173 7.99 6.92 17.17
N TRP A 174 6.94 7.29 16.41
CA TRP A 174 6.73 6.72 15.12
C TRP A 174 7.89 7.01 14.16
N ASP A 175 8.31 8.27 14.07
CA ASP A 175 9.42 8.70 13.21
C ASP A 175 10.74 8.03 13.60
N MET A 176 11.00 7.91 14.88
CA MET A 176 12.22 7.27 15.39
C MET A 176 12.30 5.80 15.03
N VAL A 177 11.22 5.05 15.22
CA VAL A 177 11.21 3.64 14.78
C VAL A 177 11.33 3.56 13.26
N ALA A 178 10.69 4.49 12.53
CA ALA A 178 10.76 4.51 11.06
C ALA A 178 12.17 4.78 10.50
N ILE A 179 13.00 5.60 11.16
CA ILE A 179 14.41 5.80 10.71
C ILE A 179 15.30 4.58 10.91
N SER A 180 14.89 3.63 11.73
CA SER A 180 15.60 2.35 11.91
C SER A 180 15.30 1.33 10.81
N ASP A 181 14.42 1.65 9.86
CA ASP A 181 14.05 0.80 8.73
C ASP A 181 15.15 0.77 7.65
N ILE A 182 16.26 0.10 7.94
CA ILE A 182 17.42 0.02 7.04
C ILE A 182 17.39 -1.33 6.32
N PRO A 183 17.14 -1.36 5.01
CA PRO A 183 17.10 -2.59 4.23
C PRO A 183 18.37 -3.45 4.40
N ASN A 184 18.18 -4.75 4.55
CA ASN A 184 19.22 -5.77 4.75
C ASN A 184 20.07 -5.64 6.04
N ARG A 185 19.68 -4.75 6.95
CA ARG A 185 20.35 -4.53 8.25
C ARG A 185 19.37 -4.51 9.43
N ARG A 186 18.07 -4.80 9.18
CA ARG A 186 17.03 -4.80 10.22
C ARG A 186 17.31 -5.79 11.36
N GLY A 187 17.99 -6.88 11.06
CA GLY A 187 18.39 -7.86 12.06
C GLY A 187 19.32 -7.30 13.15
N GLU A 188 20.14 -6.31 12.83
CA GLU A 188 21.04 -5.68 13.82
C GLU A 188 20.27 -4.91 14.90
N LEU A 189 19.01 -4.57 14.66
CA LEU A 189 18.10 -3.88 15.57
C LEU A 189 17.03 -4.83 16.18
N TRP A 190 17.17 -6.14 15.97
CA TRP A 190 16.17 -7.13 16.38
C TRP A 190 15.83 -7.05 17.88
N ASN A 191 16.83 -6.96 18.74
CA ASN A 191 16.61 -6.85 20.18
C ASN A 191 15.84 -5.59 20.58
N ASP A 192 16.05 -4.49 19.87
CA ASP A 192 15.30 -3.24 20.10
C ASP A 192 13.85 -3.39 19.65
N TYR A 193 13.59 -4.02 18.51
CA TYR A 193 12.23 -4.32 18.04
C TYR A 193 11.51 -5.26 19.00
N MET A 194 12.17 -6.31 19.47
CA MET A 194 11.61 -7.21 20.48
C MET A 194 11.27 -6.49 21.77
N SER A 195 12.15 -5.60 22.24
CA SER A 195 11.91 -4.78 23.43
C SER A 195 10.69 -3.85 23.25
N ILE A 196 10.53 -3.23 22.08
CA ILE A 196 9.35 -2.41 21.79
C ILE A 196 8.08 -3.28 21.79
N MET A 197 8.12 -4.44 21.16
CA MET A 197 6.97 -5.36 21.10
C MET A 197 6.58 -5.87 22.49
N GLU A 198 7.55 -6.13 23.37
CA GLU A 198 7.30 -6.70 24.71
C GLU A 198 6.83 -5.65 25.72
N PHE A 199 7.36 -4.43 25.66
CA PHE A 199 7.21 -3.47 26.75
C PHE A 199 6.53 -2.16 26.37
N ARG A 200 6.20 -1.91 25.08
CA ARG A 200 5.67 -0.63 24.62
C ARG A 200 4.31 -0.78 23.95
N TYR A 201 3.61 0.32 23.78
CA TYR A 201 2.27 0.38 23.20
C TYR A 201 2.17 1.49 22.13
N GLY A 202 1.04 1.56 21.45
CA GLY A 202 0.71 2.68 20.55
C GLY A 202 1.60 2.82 19.33
N SER A 203 2.11 4.01 19.09
CA SER A 203 2.85 4.39 17.87
C SER A 203 4.13 3.59 17.64
N GLY A 204 4.83 3.21 18.70
CA GLY A 204 6.04 2.36 18.61
C GLY A 204 5.73 0.99 18.04
N LEU A 205 4.69 0.32 18.54
CA LEU A 205 4.23 -0.98 18.02
C LEU A 205 3.78 -0.88 16.56
N ASN A 206 3.03 0.16 16.20
CA ASN A 206 2.57 0.35 14.83
C ASN A 206 3.75 0.55 13.87
N ALA A 207 4.75 1.36 14.23
CA ALA A 207 5.93 1.55 13.41
C ALA A 207 6.75 0.27 13.27
N THR A 208 6.96 -0.48 14.38
CA THR A 208 7.67 -1.77 14.36
C THR A 208 6.95 -2.77 13.47
N SER A 209 5.62 -2.85 13.51
CA SER A 209 4.85 -3.73 12.63
C SER A 209 5.11 -3.45 11.15
N ARG A 210 5.21 -2.18 10.75
CA ARG A 210 5.51 -1.79 9.37
C ARG A 210 6.93 -2.17 8.94
N ILE A 211 7.91 -2.05 9.82
CA ILE A 211 9.30 -2.44 9.52
C ILE A 211 9.39 -3.96 9.34
N LEU A 212 8.79 -4.72 10.24
CA LEU A 212 8.74 -6.18 10.13
C LEU A 212 8.01 -6.61 8.85
N PHE A 213 6.89 -5.99 8.55
CA PHE A 213 6.15 -6.25 7.30
C PHE A 213 7.00 -6.00 6.06
N ARG A 214 7.73 -4.87 5.99
CA ARG A 214 8.63 -4.55 4.88
C ARG A 214 9.79 -5.52 4.79
N GLY A 215 10.43 -5.82 5.93
CA GLY A 215 11.56 -6.76 5.96
C GLY A 215 11.17 -8.16 5.52
N LEU A 216 10.03 -8.65 5.98
CA LEU A 216 9.51 -9.96 5.57
C LEU A 216 9.11 -9.98 4.08
N ASN A 217 8.42 -8.97 3.59
CA ASN A 217 8.04 -8.89 2.18
C ASN A 217 9.24 -8.79 1.23
N ASN A 218 10.27 -8.04 1.61
CA ASN A 218 11.48 -7.85 0.79
C ASN A 218 12.55 -8.92 1.03
N VAL A 219 12.24 -9.95 1.84
CA VAL A 219 13.17 -11.05 2.16
C VAL A 219 14.49 -10.52 2.71
N ASP A 220 14.42 -9.70 3.76
CA ASP A 220 15.61 -9.20 4.45
C ASP A 220 16.27 -10.35 5.24
N GLU A 221 17.37 -10.87 4.69
CA GLU A 221 18.05 -12.04 5.27
C GLU A 221 18.56 -11.77 6.68
N SER A 222 19.00 -10.55 6.99
CA SER A 222 19.47 -10.19 8.33
C SER A 222 18.35 -10.28 9.35
N LEU A 223 17.16 -9.77 9.01
CA LEU A 223 15.96 -9.86 9.85
C LEU A 223 15.49 -11.31 10.00
N LEU A 224 15.42 -12.06 8.91
CA LEU A 224 14.93 -13.44 8.92
C LEU A 224 15.80 -14.34 9.78
N GLN A 225 17.13 -14.15 9.77
CA GLN A 225 18.05 -14.92 10.60
C GLN A 225 17.78 -14.70 12.10
N GLU A 226 17.65 -13.45 12.53
CA GLU A 226 17.37 -13.12 13.94
C GLU A 226 15.95 -13.56 14.34
N LEU A 227 14.96 -13.27 13.50
CA LEU A 227 13.57 -13.62 13.74
C LEU A 227 13.36 -15.13 13.96
N TYR A 228 13.91 -15.96 13.09
CA TYR A 228 13.77 -17.42 13.21
C TYR A 228 14.73 -18.02 14.26
N GLY A 229 15.75 -17.28 14.66
CA GLY A 229 16.66 -17.65 15.76
C GLY A 229 16.09 -17.40 17.15
N ASP A 230 15.07 -16.53 17.27
CA ASP A 230 14.53 -16.08 18.55
C ASP A 230 13.39 -16.96 19.07
N SER A 231 13.69 -17.78 20.08
CA SER A 231 12.68 -18.66 20.70
C SER A 231 11.62 -17.93 21.52
N ASN A 232 11.80 -16.63 21.83
CA ASN A 232 10.83 -15.84 22.59
C ASN A 232 9.82 -15.13 21.68
N LEU A 233 10.07 -15.06 20.37
CA LEU A 233 9.21 -14.35 19.41
C LEU A 233 7.75 -14.77 19.52
N ILE A 234 7.47 -16.06 19.65
CA ILE A 234 6.10 -16.59 19.73
C ILE A 234 5.34 -16.01 20.93
N ASN A 235 6.00 -15.90 22.10
CA ASN A 235 5.39 -15.34 23.30
C ASN A 235 5.11 -13.85 23.16
N VAL A 236 6.06 -13.12 22.54
CA VAL A 236 5.94 -11.68 22.31
C VAL A 236 4.81 -11.40 21.31
N LEU A 237 4.74 -12.14 20.20
CA LEU A 237 3.64 -12.02 19.22
C LEU A 237 2.29 -12.30 19.87
N HIS A 238 2.17 -13.39 20.63
CA HIS A 238 0.94 -13.72 21.35
C HIS A 238 0.51 -12.59 22.30
N HIS A 239 1.47 -12.04 23.07
CA HIS A 239 1.22 -10.92 23.97
C HIS A 239 0.73 -9.68 23.23
N VAL A 240 1.42 -9.27 22.16
CA VAL A 240 1.04 -8.09 21.37
C VAL A 240 -0.34 -8.25 20.75
N ILE A 241 -0.62 -9.41 20.16
CA ILE A 241 -1.90 -9.68 19.50
C ILE A 241 -3.08 -9.58 20.47
N ILE A 242 -2.94 -10.11 21.70
CA ILE A 242 -4.02 -10.07 22.69
C ILE A 242 -4.16 -8.71 23.36
N SER A 243 -3.06 -8.00 23.63
CA SER A 243 -3.09 -6.80 24.47
C SER A 243 -3.19 -5.49 23.69
N SER A 244 -3.10 -5.53 22.36
CA SER A 244 -3.11 -4.32 21.54
C SER A 244 -4.52 -3.98 21.02
N PRO A 245 -4.78 -2.69 20.68
CA PRO A 245 -5.97 -2.29 19.93
C PRO A 245 -6.11 -3.05 18.59
N ASP A 246 -7.33 -3.16 18.10
CA ASP A 246 -7.70 -3.97 16.92
C ASP A 246 -6.76 -3.78 15.71
N VAL A 247 -6.47 -2.53 15.34
CA VAL A 247 -5.60 -2.22 14.18
C VAL A 247 -4.18 -2.75 14.37
N ILE A 248 -3.60 -2.59 15.56
CA ILE A 248 -2.24 -3.09 15.85
C ILE A 248 -2.26 -4.61 15.90
N SER A 249 -3.23 -5.19 16.59
CA SER A 249 -3.42 -6.63 16.69
C SER A 249 -3.51 -7.28 15.29
N THR A 250 -4.34 -6.75 14.40
CA THR A 250 -4.48 -7.27 13.02
C THR A 250 -3.21 -7.12 12.19
N ASN A 251 -2.42 -6.06 12.40
CA ASN A 251 -1.11 -5.91 11.75
C ASN A 251 -0.15 -7.03 12.17
N TYR A 252 -0.09 -7.35 13.46
CA TYR A 252 0.79 -8.43 13.96
C TYR A 252 0.29 -9.83 13.56
N ILE A 253 -1.01 -10.04 13.41
CA ILE A 253 -1.54 -11.26 12.80
C ILE A 253 -1.10 -11.35 11.32
N GLY A 254 -1.06 -10.25 10.58
CA GLY A 254 -0.52 -10.20 9.22
C GLY A 254 0.98 -10.55 9.16
N ILE A 255 1.77 -10.04 10.11
CA ILE A 255 3.19 -10.41 10.27
C ILE A 255 3.35 -11.90 10.55
N LEU A 256 2.53 -12.46 11.44
CA LEU A 256 2.51 -13.88 11.71
C LEU A 256 2.27 -14.70 10.42
N GLY A 257 1.34 -14.25 9.57
CA GLY A 257 1.12 -14.85 8.25
C GLY A 257 2.36 -14.84 7.37
N LEU A 258 3.07 -13.70 7.30
CA LEU A 258 4.31 -13.59 6.53
C LEU A 258 5.44 -14.48 7.10
N ILE A 259 5.53 -14.63 8.41
CA ILE A 259 6.49 -15.54 9.06
C ILE A 259 6.22 -16.99 8.58
N LEU A 260 4.97 -17.41 8.57
CA LEU A 260 4.59 -18.74 8.10
C LEU A 260 4.88 -18.92 6.60
N GLU A 261 4.61 -17.90 5.79
CA GLU A 261 4.93 -17.91 4.36
C GLU A 261 6.44 -18.05 4.12
N ARG A 262 7.27 -17.28 4.79
CA ARG A 262 8.73 -17.37 4.65
C ARG A 262 9.27 -18.69 5.15
N HIS A 263 8.67 -19.26 6.21
CA HIS A 263 8.98 -20.63 6.64
C HIS A 263 8.70 -21.64 5.52
N SER A 264 7.54 -21.59 4.86
CA SER A 264 7.19 -22.49 3.76
C SER A 264 8.15 -22.39 2.56
N GLN A 265 8.81 -21.24 2.41
CA GLN A 265 9.84 -20.97 1.40
C GLN A 265 11.25 -21.43 1.83
N GLY A 266 11.40 -22.01 3.02
CA GLY A 266 12.66 -22.58 3.51
C GLY A 266 13.57 -21.65 4.31
N TYR A 267 13.17 -20.39 4.56
CA TYR A 267 14.02 -19.40 5.26
C TYR A 267 14.28 -19.71 6.75
N SER A 268 13.56 -20.66 7.33
CA SER A 268 13.77 -21.11 8.72
C SER A 268 14.59 -22.40 8.83
N GLU A 269 15.11 -22.95 7.75
CA GLU A 269 15.89 -24.19 7.78
C GLU A 269 17.14 -24.04 8.66
N GLY A 270 17.32 -24.99 9.57
CA GLY A 270 18.48 -25.00 10.49
C GLY A 270 18.35 -24.06 11.70
N THR A 271 17.22 -23.39 11.87
CA THR A 271 16.90 -22.54 13.04
C THR A 271 16.09 -23.31 14.09
N PRO A 272 15.93 -22.81 15.32
CA PRO A 272 15.07 -23.41 16.34
C PRO A 272 13.57 -23.23 16.09
N PHE A 273 13.16 -22.57 15.01
CA PHE A 273 11.75 -22.30 14.69
C PHE A 273 10.92 -23.58 14.61
N ASN A 274 9.79 -23.59 15.33
CA ASN A 274 8.89 -24.71 15.39
C ASN A 274 7.49 -24.33 14.91
N ILE A 275 7.16 -24.70 13.69
CA ILE A 275 5.86 -24.38 13.05
C ILE A 275 4.66 -24.83 13.87
N ASP A 276 4.73 -26.01 14.53
CA ASP A 276 3.61 -26.57 15.28
C ASP A 276 3.24 -25.70 16.50
N GLU A 277 4.22 -25.02 17.10
CA GLU A 277 3.98 -24.06 18.17
C GLU A 277 3.22 -22.82 17.69
N TYR A 278 3.58 -22.30 16.52
CA TYR A 278 2.91 -21.16 15.92
C TYR A 278 1.48 -21.48 15.49
N ILE A 279 1.25 -22.68 14.94
CA ILE A 279 -0.09 -23.17 14.61
C ILE A 279 -0.93 -23.33 15.89
N GLY A 280 -0.37 -23.93 16.93
CA GLY A 280 -1.05 -24.05 18.22
C GLY A 280 -1.41 -22.69 18.83
N MET A 281 -0.55 -21.69 18.68
CA MET A 281 -0.84 -20.32 19.10
C MET A 281 -2.00 -19.71 18.28
N ILE A 282 -2.03 -19.91 16.98
CA ILE A 282 -3.13 -19.40 16.12
C ILE A 282 -4.46 -20.03 16.53
N ASP A 283 -4.51 -21.34 16.73
CA ASP A 283 -5.73 -22.03 17.20
C ASP A 283 -6.23 -21.46 18.54
N GLN A 284 -5.32 -21.20 19.46
CA GLN A 284 -5.66 -20.56 20.72
C GLN A 284 -6.20 -19.14 20.52
N LEU A 285 -5.57 -18.35 19.66
CA LEU A 285 -6.00 -16.98 19.34
C LEU A 285 -7.38 -16.95 18.68
N ILE A 286 -7.65 -17.85 17.72
CA ILE A 286 -8.98 -18.00 17.08
C ILE A 286 -10.05 -18.26 18.14
N SER A 287 -9.77 -19.13 19.12
CA SER A 287 -10.72 -19.43 20.18
C SER A 287 -10.87 -18.29 21.23
N THR A 288 -9.94 -17.33 21.24
CA THR A 288 -9.92 -16.20 22.19
C THR A 288 -10.73 -15.01 21.67
N PHE A 289 -10.66 -14.74 20.37
CA PHE A 289 -11.39 -13.64 19.77
C PHE A 289 -12.82 -14.01 19.41
N GLU A 290 -13.75 -13.07 19.60
CA GLU A 290 -15.14 -13.27 19.23
C GLU A 290 -15.28 -13.38 17.69
N TYR A 291 -16.13 -14.32 17.26
CA TYR A 291 -16.47 -14.49 15.83
C TYR A 291 -16.95 -13.16 15.22
N GLY A 292 -16.46 -12.85 14.02
CA GLY A 292 -16.80 -11.62 13.29
C GLY A 292 -15.96 -10.39 13.66
N THR A 293 -15.06 -10.52 14.65
CA THR A 293 -14.09 -9.44 14.92
C THR A 293 -12.98 -9.42 13.87
N PRO A 294 -12.34 -8.25 13.62
CA PRO A 294 -11.22 -8.14 12.68
C PRO A 294 -10.11 -9.14 12.94
N GLN A 295 -9.77 -9.35 14.20
CA GLN A 295 -8.75 -10.31 14.61
C GLN A 295 -9.13 -11.74 14.27
N HIS A 296 -10.37 -12.15 14.55
CA HIS A 296 -10.85 -13.49 14.24
C HIS A 296 -10.82 -13.73 12.72
N MET A 297 -11.37 -12.80 11.92
CA MET A 297 -11.35 -12.90 10.46
C MET A 297 -9.93 -13.00 9.92
N LYS A 298 -9.02 -12.15 10.44
CA LYS A 298 -7.62 -12.13 10.00
C LYS A 298 -6.87 -13.39 10.37
N LEU A 299 -7.09 -13.94 11.57
CA LEU A 299 -6.49 -15.21 11.99
C LEU A 299 -6.94 -16.38 11.12
N VAL A 300 -8.24 -16.47 10.86
CA VAL A 300 -8.82 -17.52 9.99
C VAL A 300 -8.25 -17.40 8.57
N SER A 301 -8.18 -16.20 8.02
CA SER A 301 -7.59 -15.94 6.70
C SER A 301 -6.09 -16.27 6.66
N THR A 302 -5.34 -15.87 7.68
CA THR A 302 -3.91 -16.16 7.79
C THR A 302 -3.66 -17.66 7.79
N LEU A 303 -4.41 -18.38 8.59
CA LEU A 303 -4.29 -19.82 8.69
C LEU A 303 -4.58 -20.51 7.34
N TYR A 304 -5.62 -20.08 6.65
CA TYR A 304 -5.97 -20.62 5.34
C TYR A 304 -4.87 -20.41 4.30
N ASN A 305 -4.30 -19.21 4.25
CA ASN A 305 -3.37 -18.83 3.19
C ASN A 305 -1.98 -19.46 3.32
N TYR A 306 -1.55 -19.78 4.55
CA TYR A 306 -0.16 -20.15 4.80
C TYR A 306 0.03 -21.56 5.35
N THR A 307 -1.03 -22.36 5.41
CA THR A 307 -0.91 -23.71 5.92
C THR A 307 -1.42 -24.71 4.89
N GLU A 308 -0.54 -25.59 4.40
CA GLU A 308 -0.92 -26.84 3.73
C GLU A 308 -1.51 -27.88 4.72
N TYR A 309 -1.63 -27.49 5.99
CA TYR A 309 -2.10 -28.37 7.05
C TYR A 309 -3.61 -28.51 6.94
N SER A 310 -4.05 -29.77 6.84
CA SER A 310 -5.46 -30.15 6.90
C SER A 310 -5.99 -29.81 8.29
N PHE A 311 -6.52 -28.60 8.44
CA PHE A 311 -7.28 -28.28 9.62
C PHE A 311 -8.58 -29.07 9.66
N GLU A 312 -9.00 -29.38 10.88
CA GLU A 312 -10.24 -30.07 11.15
C GLU A 312 -11.46 -29.32 10.58
N SER A 313 -12.59 -29.99 10.52
CA SER A 313 -13.85 -29.56 9.88
C SER A 313 -14.32 -28.12 10.21
N ASP A 314 -13.88 -27.56 11.32
CA ASP A 314 -14.36 -26.27 11.81
C ASP A 314 -13.86 -25.08 10.97
N PHE A 315 -12.65 -25.19 10.39
CA PHE A 315 -12.08 -24.12 9.57
C PHE A 315 -12.86 -23.90 8.25
N GLN A 316 -13.21 -24.97 7.55
CA GLN A 316 -14.02 -24.85 6.34
C GLN A 316 -15.42 -24.31 6.68
N ALA A 317 -15.97 -24.65 7.85
CA ALA A 317 -17.22 -24.10 8.33
C ALA A 317 -17.15 -22.58 8.56
N PHE A 318 -16.06 -22.06 9.11
CA PHE A 318 -15.87 -20.61 9.24
C PHE A 318 -15.77 -19.93 7.88
N LYS A 319 -15.01 -20.51 6.93
CA LYS A 319 -14.91 -19.97 5.57
C LYS A 319 -16.28 -19.90 4.89
N ASP A 320 -17.04 -20.98 4.94
CA ASP A 320 -18.36 -21.07 4.34
C ASP A 320 -19.33 -20.08 5.00
N GLN A 321 -19.31 -19.99 6.34
CA GLN A 321 -20.14 -19.04 7.07
C GLN A 321 -19.82 -17.58 6.71
N TYR A 322 -18.54 -17.20 6.70
CA TYR A 322 -18.14 -15.85 6.29
C TYR A 322 -18.53 -15.56 4.84
N TYR A 323 -18.39 -16.55 3.94
CA TYR A 323 -18.80 -16.37 2.55
C TYR A 323 -20.30 -16.10 2.43
N ASP A 324 -21.13 -16.92 3.07
CA ASP A 324 -22.58 -16.79 3.05
C ASP A 324 -23.05 -15.47 3.66
N GLU A 325 -22.35 -14.96 4.69
CA GLU A 325 -22.65 -13.66 5.29
C GLU A 325 -22.28 -12.48 4.41
N GLN A 326 -21.21 -12.57 3.60
CA GLN A 326 -20.83 -11.51 2.66
C GLN A 326 -21.76 -11.48 1.46
N PHE A 327 -22.17 -12.63 0.94
CA PHE A 327 -22.86 -12.77 -0.34
C PHE A 327 -24.24 -13.42 -0.16
N THR A 328 -25.07 -12.81 0.69
CA THR A 328 -26.42 -13.31 0.99
C THR A 328 -27.36 -13.31 -0.22
N ASN A 329 -27.07 -12.49 -1.22
CA ASN A 329 -27.89 -12.30 -2.41
C ASN A 329 -27.06 -12.49 -3.69
N ILE A 330 -27.70 -13.08 -4.70
CA ILE A 330 -27.16 -13.19 -6.05
C ILE A 330 -28.20 -12.63 -7.01
N TYR A 331 -27.83 -11.62 -7.75
CA TYR A 331 -28.69 -10.96 -8.73
C TYR A 331 -28.17 -11.18 -10.14
N LEU A 332 -29.06 -11.58 -11.05
CA LEU A 332 -28.76 -11.83 -12.47
C LEU A 332 -29.41 -10.76 -13.31
N PHE A 333 -28.62 -10.07 -14.14
CA PHE A 333 -29.08 -9.02 -15.01
C PHE A 333 -28.69 -9.28 -16.47
N ASN A 334 -29.40 -8.68 -17.41
CA ASN A 334 -29.12 -8.71 -18.85
C ASN A 334 -28.97 -10.13 -19.40
N ASP A 335 -29.99 -10.96 -19.21
CA ASP A 335 -29.99 -12.38 -19.59
C ASP A 335 -28.81 -13.18 -19.02
N SER A 336 -28.41 -12.83 -17.79
CA SER A 336 -27.31 -13.42 -17.04
C SER A 336 -25.90 -13.06 -17.53
N GLU A 337 -25.72 -12.02 -18.32
CA GLU A 337 -24.37 -11.48 -18.64
C GLU A 337 -23.69 -10.84 -17.44
N ILE A 338 -24.47 -10.38 -16.45
CA ILE A 338 -23.97 -9.73 -15.22
C ILE A 338 -24.55 -10.45 -14.01
N GLU A 339 -23.67 -10.97 -13.18
CA GLU A 339 -23.97 -11.67 -11.95
C GLU A 339 -23.38 -10.91 -10.76
N ILE A 340 -24.22 -10.42 -9.84
CA ILE A 340 -23.78 -9.64 -8.67
C ILE A 340 -24.02 -10.45 -7.41
N HIS A 341 -22.94 -10.83 -6.74
CA HIS A 341 -22.91 -11.46 -5.42
C HIS A 341 -22.69 -10.39 -4.36
N THR A 342 -23.62 -10.23 -3.45
CA THR A 342 -23.59 -9.12 -2.48
C THR A 342 -24.53 -9.34 -1.30
N PHE A 343 -24.38 -8.55 -0.27
CA PHE A 343 -25.33 -8.41 0.83
C PHE A 343 -26.40 -7.31 0.56
N LEU A 344 -26.15 -6.48 -0.46
CA LEU A 344 -27.01 -5.34 -0.79
C LEU A 344 -28.42 -5.80 -1.20
N GLU A 345 -29.40 -4.94 -0.96
CA GLU A 345 -30.77 -5.16 -1.39
C GLU A 345 -30.93 -5.04 -2.90
N GLU A 346 -31.96 -5.70 -3.47
CA GLU A 346 -32.24 -5.74 -4.91
C GLU A 346 -32.30 -4.35 -5.56
N SER A 347 -32.90 -3.38 -4.88
CA SER A 347 -32.99 -1.99 -5.38
C SER A 347 -31.62 -1.36 -5.59
N LYS A 348 -30.69 -1.58 -4.65
CA LYS A 348 -29.32 -1.06 -4.77
C LYS A 348 -28.54 -1.81 -5.86
N ALA A 349 -28.64 -3.13 -5.91
CA ALA A 349 -28.04 -3.93 -6.97
C ALA A 349 -28.55 -3.51 -8.38
N TYR A 350 -29.83 -3.16 -8.48
CA TYR A 350 -30.41 -2.64 -9.73
C TYR A 350 -29.89 -1.25 -10.11
N GLU A 351 -29.70 -0.34 -9.15
CA GLU A 351 -29.04 0.96 -9.40
C GLU A 351 -27.63 0.76 -9.95
N LEU A 352 -26.85 -0.12 -9.34
CA LEU A 352 -25.49 -0.45 -9.80
C LEU A 352 -25.52 -1.04 -11.22
N TYR A 353 -26.45 -1.95 -11.50
CA TYR A 353 -26.65 -2.48 -12.85
C TYR A 353 -26.95 -1.38 -13.88
N LEU A 354 -27.77 -0.37 -13.55
CA LEU A 354 -28.04 0.75 -14.44
C LEU A 354 -26.76 1.56 -14.73
N ALA A 355 -25.91 1.76 -13.73
CA ALA A 355 -24.61 2.41 -13.91
C ALA A 355 -23.68 1.61 -14.85
N LEU A 356 -23.66 0.30 -14.71
CA LEU A 356 -22.89 -0.58 -15.63
C LEU A 356 -23.41 -0.54 -17.06
N ARG A 357 -24.73 -0.49 -17.27
CA ARG A 357 -25.31 -0.33 -18.59
C ARG A 357 -24.91 0.98 -19.25
N GLU A 358 -24.86 2.06 -18.48
CA GLU A 358 -24.38 3.35 -18.96
C GLU A 358 -22.91 3.27 -19.39
N ALA A 359 -22.04 2.67 -18.56
CA ALA A 359 -20.64 2.46 -18.89
C ALA A 359 -20.48 1.62 -20.18
N LYS A 360 -21.23 0.51 -20.33
CA LYS A 360 -21.23 -0.32 -21.54
C LYS A 360 -21.64 0.47 -22.79
N ALA A 361 -22.68 1.29 -22.69
CA ALA A 361 -23.14 2.13 -23.80
C ALA A 361 -22.08 3.19 -24.19
N ASN A 362 -21.45 3.82 -23.20
CA ASN A 362 -20.37 4.78 -23.41
C ASN A 362 -19.14 4.09 -24.02
N PHE A 363 -18.73 2.93 -23.50
CA PHE A 363 -17.62 2.15 -24.05
C PHE A 363 -17.82 1.86 -25.54
N PHE A 364 -18.97 1.32 -25.95
CA PHE A 364 -19.27 1.02 -27.35
C PHE A 364 -19.40 2.28 -28.23
N LYS A 365 -19.86 3.38 -27.66
CA LYS A 365 -19.90 4.66 -28.37
C LYS A 365 -18.49 5.18 -28.68
N LEU A 366 -17.54 4.98 -27.76
CA LEU A 366 -16.14 5.40 -27.91
C LEU A 366 -15.36 4.46 -28.82
N THR A 367 -15.36 3.17 -28.51
CA THR A 367 -14.49 2.18 -29.20
C THR A 367 -15.04 1.68 -30.52
N LYS A 368 -16.33 1.80 -30.77
CA LYS A 368 -17.07 1.24 -31.91
C LYS A 368 -17.00 -0.31 -32.00
N ASN A 369 -16.28 -0.98 -31.10
CA ASN A 369 -16.19 -2.43 -31.06
C ASN A 369 -17.36 -2.99 -30.25
N THR A 370 -18.29 -3.67 -30.95
CA THR A 370 -19.49 -4.27 -30.32
C THR A 370 -19.52 -5.78 -30.42
N SER A 371 -18.55 -6.39 -31.14
CA SER A 371 -18.41 -7.83 -31.27
C SER A 371 -17.39 -8.35 -30.30
N ALA A 372 -17.79 -9.30 -29.45
CA ALA A 372 -16.86 -9.94 -28.53
C ALA A 372 -15.75 -10.68 -29.29
N ILE A 373 -14.58 -10.77 -28.67
CA ILE A 373 -13.44 -11.53 -29.19
C ILE A 373 -13.75 -13.01 -29.02
N ASP A 374 -13.69 -13.78 -30.14
CA ASP A 374 -14.08 -15.20 -30.15
C ASP A 374 -13.28 -16.08 -29.17
N THR A 375 -12.09 -15.66 -28.80
CA THR A 375 -11.21 -16.41 -27.89
C THR A 375 -11.40 -16.07 -26.42
N ASP A 376 -12.17 -15.03 -26.10
CA ASP A 376 -12.46 -14.67 -24.72
C ASP A 376 -13.55 -15.57 -24.11
N PRO A 377 -13.24 -16.32 -23.05
CA PRO A 377 -14.21 -17.21 -22.39
C PRO A 377 -15.21 -16.48 -21.50
N ASN A 378 -15.01 -15.19 -21.22
CA ASN A 378 -15.75 -14.45 -20.19
C ASN A 378 -17.09 -13.91 -20.74
N GLU A 379 -18.04 -14.81 -21.00
CA GLU A 379 -19.40 -14.41 -21.44
C GLU A 379 -20.20 -13.72 -20.32
N VAL A 380 -19.92 -14.09 -19.08
CA VAL A 380 -20.55 -13.57 -17.87
C VAL A 380 -19.50 -12.91 -17.00
N ILE A 381 -19.77 -11.66 -16.57
CA ILE A 381 -18.97 -11.06 -15.51
C ILE A 381 -19.62 -11.31 -14.16
N LYS A 382 -18.84 -11.81 -13.20
CA LYS A 382 -19.24 -11.97 -11.81
C LYS A 382 -18.68 -10.84 -10.97
N MET A 383 -19.51 -10.22 -10.17
CA MET A 383 -19.13 -9.11 -9.30
C MET A 383 -19.34 -9.51 -7.85
N TYR A 384 -18.29 -9.44 -7.04
CA TYR A 384 -18.32 -9.75 -5.62
C TYR A 384 -18.16 -8.46 -4.82
N ILE A 385 -19.24 -8.02 -4.16
CA ILE A 385 -19.25 -6.78 -3.38
C ILE A 385 -19.31 -7.12 -1.90
N PHE A 386 -18.18 -6.99 -1.21
CA PHE A 386 -18.06 -7.22 0.23
C PHE A 386 -18.76 -6.13 1.04
N LYS A 387 -19.09 -6.43 2.31
CA LYS A 387 -19.77 -5.51 3.21
C LYS A 387 -18.96 -4.26 3.56
N SER A 388 -17.64 -4.38 3.62
CA SER A 388 -16.74 -3.29 3.98
C SER A 388 -15.33 -3.51 3.42
N GLU A 389 -14.51 -2.46 3.45
CA GLU A 389 -13.08 -2.53 3.13
C GLU A 389 -12.37 -3.58 3.99
N GLU A 390 -12.62 -3.57 5.29
CA GLU A 390 -12.06 -4.53 6.23
C GLU A 390 -12.40 -5.98 5.87
N ASN A 391 -13.66 -6.26 5.51
CA ASN A 391 -14.08 -7.59 5.09
C ASN A 391 -13.42 -7.98 3.76
N TYR A 392 -13.29 -7.06 2.82
CA TYR A 392 -12.59 -7.27 1.57
C TYR A 392 -11.11 -7.60 1.81
N GLU A 393 -10.41 -6.80 2.63
CA GLU A 393 -9.01 -7.00 2.97
C GLU A 393 -8.74 -8.32 3.70
N ASN A 394 -9.62 -8.70 4.63
CA ASN A 394 -9.43 -9.90 5.44
C ASN A 394 -9.88 -11.19 4.76
N LEU A 395 -10.92 -11.15 3.95
CA LEU A 395 -11.58 -12.35 3.41
C LEU A 395 -11.33 -12.58 1.90
N GLY A 396 -11.00 -11.53 1.14
CA GLY A 396 -10.87 -11.63 -0.32
C GLY A 396 -9.78 -12.60 -0.74
N SER A 397 -8.63 -12.58 -0.09
CA SER A 397 -7.57 -13.56 -0.34
C SER A 397 -8.01 -14.98 0.00
N MET A 398 -8.68 -15.18 1.14
CA MET A 398 -9.18 -16.49 1.56
C MET A 398 -10.23 -17.07 0.62
N PHE A 399 -11.14 -16.25 0.09
CA PHE A 399 -12.20 -16.73 -0.78
C PHE A 399 -11.75 -16.96 -2.22
N PHE A 400 -10.94 -16.05 -2.74
CA PHE A 400 -10.68 -15.93 -4.18
C PHE A 400 -9.20 -15.89 -4.56
N ASN A 401 -8.29 -15.94 -3.59
CA ASN A 401 -6.83 -15.82 -3.79
C ASN A 401 -6.45 -14.56 -4.59
N ILE A 402 -7.03 -13.41 -4.20
CA ILE A 402 -6.80 -12.11 -4.86
C ILE A 402 -6.01 -11.16 -3.97
N PRO A 403 -5.25 -10.21 -4.54
CA PRO A 403 -4.69 -9.10 -3.79
C PRO A 403 -5.80 -8.16 -3.34
N THR A 404 -5.78 -7.74 -2.07
CA THR A 404 -6.82 -6.91 -1.46
C THR A 404 -6.32 -5.54 -0.99
N SER A 405 -5.08 -5.18 -1.30
CA SER A 405 -4.50 -3.85 -0.97
C SER A 405 -4.93 -2.73 -1.94
N ASN A 406 -6.10 -2.87 -2.55
CA ASN A 406 -6.67 -1.96 -3.55
C ASN A 406 -8.15 -1.68 -3.24
N GLY A 407 -8.77 -0.73 -3.93
CA GLY A 407 -10.18 -0.42 -3.76
C GLY A 407 -11.14 -1.37 -4.47
N GLY A 408 -10.65 -2.11 -5.45
CA GLY A 408 -11.33 -3.09 -6.27
C GLY A 408 -10.40 -3.59 -7.35
N ILE A 409 -10.72 -4.73 -7.96
CA ILE A 409 -9.91 -5.34 -9.01
C ILE A 409 -10.76 -6.21 -9.93
N TYR A 410 -10.54 -6.10 -11.23
CA TYR A 410 -11.00 -7.06 -12.21
C TYR A 410 -9.90 -8.08 -12.49
N ILE A 411 -10.25 -9.37 -12.45
CA ILE A 411 -9.35 -10.48 -12.78
C ILE A 411 -9.89 -11.17 -14.04
N GLU A 412 -9.20 -10.97 -15.17
CA GLU A 412 -9.63 -11.45 -16.49
C GLU A 412 -9.70 -12.99 -16.53
N SER A 413 -8.70 -13.69 -15.99
CA SER A 413 -8.68 -15.16 -15.96
C SER A 413 -9.81 -15.78 -15.13
N ALA A 414 -10.41 -15.03 -14.21
CA ALA A 414 -11.57 -15.44 -13.42
C ALA A 414 -12.90 -14.91 -13.99
N GLY A 415 -12.88 -13.99 -14.95
CA GLY A 415 -14.06 -13.26 -15.42
C GLY A 415 -14.79 -12.53 -14.31
N SER A 416 -14.06 -12.05 -13.30
CA SER A 416 -14.66 -11.61 -12.05
C SER A 416 -14.06 -10.28 -11.55
N LEU A 417 -14.94 -9.49 -10.94
CA LEU A 417 -14.65 -8.21 -10.30
C LEU A 417 -14.87 -8.34 -8.79
N TYR A 418 -13.99 -7.78 -8.01
CA TYR A 418 -14.02 -7.83 -6.55
C TYR A 418 -13.87 -6.43 -5.97
N THR A 419 -14.75 -6.05 -5.05
CA THR A 419 -14.73 -4.75 -4.36
C THR A 419 -15.57 -4.81 -3.09
N TYR A 420 -15.77 -3.67 -2.43
CA TYR A 420 -16.57 -3.56 -1.21
C TYR A 420 -17.53 -2.37 -1.26
N ASP A 421 -18.58 -2.41 -0.44
CA ASP A 421 -19.49 -1.29 -0.27
C ASP A 421 -18.77 -0.10 0.36
N ARG A 422 -18.89 1.06 -0.26
CA ARG A 422 -18.23 2.29 0.12
C ARG A 422 -19.11 3.49 -0.01
N GLU A 423 -19.05 4.33 1.01
CA GLU A 423 -19.74 5.63 1.05
C GLU A 423 -18.78 6.79 0.67
N SER A 424 -17.60 6.49 0.14
CA SER A 424 -16.60 7.51 -0.19
C SER A 424 -17.13 8.47 -1.24
N GLU A 425 -17.18 9.76 -0.92
CA GLU A 425 -17.54 10.81 -1.88
C GLU A 425 -16.52 10.95 -3.03
N THR A 426 -15.26 10.59 -2.78
CA THR A 426 -14.15 10.73 -3.77
C THR A 426 -14.24 9.67 -4.85
N LEU A 427 -14.61 8.44 -4.50
CA LEU A 427 -14.78 7.34 -5.44
C LEU A 427 -15.91 6.43 -4.94
N PRO A 428 -17.17 6.79 -5.22
CA PRO A 428 -18.33 6.00 -4.80
C PRO A 428 -18.37 4.63 -5.52
N LEU A 429 -19.13 3.69 -4.94
CA LEU A 429 -19.17 2.31 -5.40
C LEU A 429 -19.57 2.18 -6.89
N ASP A 430 -20.54 2.95 -7.36
CA ASP A 430 -20.98 2.92 -8.76
C ASP A 430 -19.89 3.38 -9.74
N MET A 431 -19.11 4.39 -9.37
CA MET A 431 -17.98 4.87 -10.17
C MET A 431 -16.86 3.83 -10.23
N LEU A 432 -16.51 3.21 -9.10
CA LEU A 432 -15.52 2.14 -9.08
C LEU A 432 -15.98 0.94 -9.91
N LEU A 433 -17.23 0.52 -9.74
CA LEU A 433 -17.80 -0.58 -10.53
C LEU A 433 -17.80 -0.28 -12.03
N LYS A 434 -18.10 0.96 -12.44
CA LYS A 434 -17.97 1.37 -13.85
C LYS A 434 -16.53 1.24 -14.33
N HIS A 435 -15.56 1.69 -13.53
CA HIS A 435 -14.13 1.61 -13.84
C HIS A 435 -13.68 0.15 -14.06
N GLU A 436 -13.92 -0.71 -13.09
CA GLU A 436 -13.54 -2.12 -13.17
C GLU A 436 -14.31 -2.87 -14.27
N TYR A 437 -15.56 -2.49 -14.51
CA TYR A 437 -16.35 -3.05 -15.60
C TYR A 437 -15.80 -2.67 -16.98
N VAL A 438 -15.21 -1.49 -17.12
CA VAL A 438 -14.55 -1.10 -18.37
C VAL A 438 -13.34 -1.98 -18.65
N HIS A 439 -12.58 -2.41 -17.64
CA HIS A 439 -11.52 -3.40 -17.81
C HIS A 439 -12.05 -4.72 -18.38
N TYR A 440 -13.19 -5.21 -17.89
CA TYR A 440 -13.86 -6.37 -18.49
C TYR A 440 -14.27 -6.12 -19.94
N LEU A 441 -14.87 -4.96 -20.24
CA LEU A 441 -15.28 -4.63 -21.61
C LEU A 441 -14.08 -4.49 -22.54
N ASP A 442 -12.97 -3.93 -22.07
CA ASP A 442 -11.74 -3.79 -22.84
C ASP A 442 -11.15 -5.16 -23.19
N GLY A 443 -11.04 -6.06 -22.19
CA GLY A 443 -10.59 -7.44 -22.41
C GLY A 443 -11.49 -8.20 -23.37
N ARG A 444 -12.81 -8.07 -23.22
CA ARG A 444 -13.78 -8.82 -24.02
C ARG A 444 -13.96 -8.32 -25.47
N TYR A 445 -13.82 -7.01 -25.69
CA TYR A 445 -14.18 -6.39 -26.99
C TYR A 445 -13.02 -5.76 -27.75
N ASN A 446 -11.92 -5.43 -27.07
CA ASN A 446 -10.76 -4.80 -27.70
C ASN A 446 -9.52 -5.69 -27.68
N ILE A 447 -8.98 -6.03 -26.50
CA ILE A 447 -7.69 -6.71 -26.38
C ILE A 447 -7.78 -7.77 -25.27
N HIS A 448 -8.10 -9.02 -25.62
CA HIS A 448 -8.11 -10.13 -24.67
C HIS A 448 -6.69 -10.47 -24.19
N GLY A 449 -6.55 -10.84 -22.93
CA GLY A 449 -5.28 -11.19 -22.31
C GLY A 449 -4.45 -9.97 -21.87
N THR A 450 -5.02 -8.75 -21.88
CA THR A 450 -4.31 -7.52 -21.49
C THR A 450 -3.94 -7.51 -20.02
N TYR A 451 -4.71 -8.20 -19.17
CA TYR A 451 -4.60 -8.15 -17.72
C TYR A 451 -3.74 -9.30 -17.17
N GLY A 452 -2.48 -9.37 -17.62
CA GLY A 452 -1.47 -10.27 -17.09
C GLY A 452 -1.16 -11.50 -17.95
N GLU A 453 -1.89 -11.72 -19.06
CA GLU A 453 -1.69 -12.89 -19.93
C GLU A 453 -0.83 -12.58 -21.16
N LEU A 454 -0.71 -11.32 -21.57
CA LEU A 454 0.11 -10.94 -22.70
C LEU A 454 1.58 -10.81 -22.31
N GLU A 455 2.47 -11.38 -23.12
CA GLU A 455 3.93 -11.38 -22.93
C GLU A 455 4.52 -9.95 -22.82
N PHE A 456 3.87 -8.96 -23.42
CA PHE A 456 4.28 -7.57 -23.39
C PHE A 456 3.55 -6.71 -22.35
N TYR A 457 2.64 -7.32 -21.55
CA TYR A 457 1.99 -6.64 -20.42
C TYR A 457 2.91 -6.66 -19.23
N ASP A 458 3.69 -5.58 -19.08
CA ASP A 458 4.62 -5.42 -17.98
C ASP A 458 4.20 -4.24 -17.13
N TRP A 459 3.77 -4.52 -15.92
CA TRP A 459 3.38 -3.53 -14.92
C TRP A 459 4.50 -2.52 -14.61
N SER A 460 5.76 -2.95 -14.73
CA SER A 460 6.91 -2.12 -14.42
C SER A 460 7.23 -1.11 -15.52
N THR A 461 6.99 -1.45 -16.77
CA THR A 461 7.27 -0.58 -17.92
C THR A 461 6.12 0.35 -18.28
N GLY A 462 4.91 0.05 -17.79
CA GLY A 462 3.72 0.88 -17.98
C GLY A 462 3.22 1.03 -19.40
N ILE A 463 3.66 0.17 -20.34
CA ILE A 463 3.33 0.34 -21.78
C ILE A 463 1.82 0.36 -22.02
N TYR A 464 1.05 -0.42 -21.25
CA TYR A 464 -0.42 -0.49 -21.38
C TYR A 464 -1.17 0.13 -20.21
N SER A 465 -0.53 0.42 -19.09
CA SER A 465 -1.21 0.95 -17.89
C SER A 465 -1.94 2.27 -18.20
N TRP A 466 -1.34 3.15 -18.99
CA TRP A 466 -2.01 4.39 -19.41
C TRP A 466 -3.27 4.13 -20.24
N TRP A 467 -3.24 3.08 -21.10
CA TRP A 467 -4.40 2.72 -21.93
C TRP A 467 -5.53 2.20 -21.05
N THR A 468 -5.26 1.16 -20.27
CA THR A 468 -6.27 0.46 -19.47
C THR A 468 -6.88 1.37 -18.40
N GLU A 469 -6.05 2.03 -17.60
CA GLU A 469 -6.51 2.91 -16.52
C GLU A 469 -7.15 4.20 -17.06
N GLY A 470 -6.56 4.75 -18.12
CA GLY A 470 -7.10 5.95 -18.75
C GLY A 470 -8.44 5.71 -19.42
N LEU A 471 -8.60 4.60 -20.14
CA LEU A 471 -9.87 4.21 -20.77
C LEU A 471 -10.95 3.98 -19.70
N ALA A 472 -10.61 3.23 -18.64
CA ALA A 472 -11.52 2.92 -17.57
C ALA A 472 -12.05 4.20 -16.89
N ASN A 473 -11.16 5.12 -16.51
CA ASN A 473 -11.55 6.41 -15.93
C ASN A 473 -12.38 7.26 -16.90
N TYR A 474 -11.94 7.38 -18.14
CA TYR A 474 -12.58 8.24 -19.15
C TYR A 474 -14.00 7.79 -19.51
N VAL A 475 -14.21 6.47 -19.59
CA VAL A 475 -15.53 5.90 -19.86
C VAL A 475 -16.41 5.92 -18.60
N ALA A 476 -15.85 5.64 -17.42
CA ALA A 476 -16.59 5.66 -16.18
C ALA A 476 -17.11 7.06 -15.81
N SER A 477 -16.33 8.11 -16.13
CA SER A 477 -16.69 9.50 -15.90
C SER A 477 -17.71 10.04 -16.89
N ALA A 478 -17.92 9.38 -18.03
CA ALA A 478 -18.86 9.85 -19.05
C ALA A 478 -20.31 9.73 -18.58
N SER A 479 -21.12 10.77 -18.83
CA SER A 479 -22.58 10.74 -18.62
C SER A 479 -23.32 10.67 -19.97
N GLY A 480 -24.49 10.04 -19.95
CA GLY A 480 -25.31 9.92 -21.16
C GLY A 480 -25.75 11.26 -21.76
N GLU A 481 -25.95 12.29 -20.93
CA GLU A 481 -26.40 13.63 -21.34
C GLU A 481 -25.22 14.53 -21.73
N ASP A 482 -24.17 14.56 -20.89
CA ASP A 482 -23.03 15.49 -21.04
C ASP A 482 -21.91 14.94 -21.94
N GLY A 483 -21.91 13.64 -22.21
CA GLY A 483 -20.87 12.98 -23.00
C GLY A 483 -19.60 12.68 -22.20
N TYR A 484 -18.45 12.69 -22.88
CA TYR A 484 -17.16 12.41 -22.24
C TYR A 484 -16.55 13.69 -21.71
N TYR A 485 -16.03 13.64 -20.49
CA TYR A 485 -15.29 14.73 -19.85
C TYR A 485 -14.17 14.16 -18.96
N ILE A 486 -13.22 14.98 -18.62
CA ILE A 486 -12.19 14.63 -17.65
C ILE A 486 -12.77 14.79 -16.26
N SER A 487 -12.62 13.77 -15.42
CA SER A 487 -13.13 13.78 -14.03
C SER A 487 -12.58 14.97 -13.23
N GLU A 488 -13.35 15.43 -12.24
CA GLU A 488 -12.90 16.47 -11.32
C GLU A 488 -11.65 16.03 -10.54
N TYR A 489 -11.54 14.74 -10.23
CA TYR A 489 -10.35 14.17 -9.61
C TYR A 489 -9.11 14.41 -10.47
N SER A 490 -9.14 14.00 -11.73
CA SER A 490 -8.00 14.14 -12.65
C SER A 490 -7.69 15.61 -12.95
N ALA A 491 -8.71 16.44 -13.16
CA ALA A 491 -8.54 17.86 -13.38
C ALA A 491 -7.91 18.58 -12.17
N SER A 492 -8.37 18.25 -10.97
CA SER A 492 -7.82 18.80 -9.72
C SER A 492 -6.39 18.34 -9.48
N TRP A 493 -6.12 17.04 -9.70
CA TRP A 493 -4.78 16.49 -9.54
C TRP A 493 -3.77 17.18 -10.46
N ILE A 494 -4.09 17.36 -11.74
CA ILE A 494 -3.24 18.05 -12.72
C ILE A 494 -3.07 19.52 -12.33
N SER A 495 -4.14 20.20 -11.94
CA SER A 495 -4.10 21.62 -11.58
C SER A 495 -3.19 21.89 -10.37
N ASN A 496 -3.18 20.97 -9.40
CA ASN A 496 -2.44 21.11 -8.14
C ASN A 496 -0.99 20.63 -8.24
N ASN A 497 -0.53 20.14 -9.40
CA ASN A 497 0.82 19.58 -9.56
C ASN A 497 1.94 20.63 -9.74
N GLY A 498 1.73 21.86 -9.28
CA GLY A 498 2.77 22.89 -9.19
C GLY A 498 3.49 23.26 -10.50
N GLY A 499 2.88 22.95 -11.67
CA GLY A 499 3.47 23.19 -12.99
C GLY A 499 4.36 22.06 -13.53
N ASN A 500 4.57 21.00 -12.77
CA ASN A 500 5.28 19.79 -13.22
C ASN A 500 4.34 18.89 -14.02
N HIS A 501 4.03 19.27 -15.25
CA HIS A 501 3.10 18.53 -16.09
C HIS A 501 3.81 17.54 -16.98
N PHE A 502 3.25 16.34 -17.08
CA PHE A 502 3.67 15.36 -18.07
C PHE A 502 3.32 15.84 -19.48
N ASN A 503 4.26 15.71 -20.38
CA ASN A 503 3.94 15.83 -21.82
C ASN A 503 3.24 14.55 -22.31
N LEU A 504 2.69 14.57 -23.53
CA LEU A 504 1.95 13.42 -24.07
C LEU A 504 2.79 12.12 -24.06
N LYS A 505 4.09 12.21 -24.40
CA LYS A 505 4.95 11.02 -24.40
C LYS A 505 5.15 10.43 -23.01
N GLU A 506 5.25 11.26 -21.99
CA GLU A 506 5.33 10.85 -20.59
C GLU A 506 4.00 10.25 -20.13
N SER A 507 2.88 10.88 -20.49
CA SER A 507 1.54 10.35 -20.20
C SER A 507 1.30 8.97 -20.81
N LEU A 508 1.73 8.73 -22.05
CA LEU A 508 1.62 7.44 -22.75
C LEU A 508 2.63 6.38 -22.28
N ARG A 509 3.48 6.69 -21.31
CA ARG A 509 4.43 5.77 -20.66
C ARG A 509 4.23 5.72 -19.15
N ASN A 510 3.13 6.25 -18.69
CA ASN A 510 2.82 6.31 -17.28
C ASN A 510 2.52 4.91 -16.74
N SER A 511 2.90 4.67 -15.49
CA SER A 511 2.77 3.37 -14.84
C SER A 511 2.33 3.52 -13.38
N TYR A 512 1.99 2.43 -12.73
CA TYR A 512 1.58 2.39 -11.33
C TYR A 512 2.62 2.98 -10.37
N ASN A 513 3.91 3.02 -10.76
CA ASN A 513 4.96 3.68 -9.96
C ASN A 513 4.72 5.19 -9.77
N ASN A 514 3.88 5.81 -10.60
CA ASN A 514 3.56 7.23 -10.52
C ASN A 514 2.26 7.53 -9.73
N GLY A 515 1.65 6.53 -9.10
CA GLY A 515 0.48 6.70 -8.25
C GLY A 515 -0.66 7.46 -8.94
N GLY A 516 -1.22 8.48 -8.28
CA GLY A 516 -2.33 9.29 -8.83
C GLY A 516 -2.06 9.95 -10.17
N ALA A 517 -0.79 10.18 -10.53
CA ALA A 517 -0.43 10.71 -11.85
C ALA A 517 -0.80 9.74 -12.98
N LEU A 518 -0.72 8.42 -12.76
CA LEU A 518 -1.16 7.44 -13.75
C LEU A 518 -2.59 7.71 -14.17
N TYR A 519 -3.50 7.73 -13.22
CA TYR A 519 -4.94 7.89 -13.48
C TYR A 519 -5.26 9.24 -14.13
N ALA A 520 -4.74 10.33 -13.56
CA ALA A 520 -5.06 11.69 -14.01
C ALA A 520 -4.56 11.98 -15.44
N TYR A 521 -3.30 11.67 -15.73
CA TYR A 521 -2.73 11.95 -17.05
C TYR A 521 -3.19 10.95 -18.11
N SER A 522 -3.46 9.72 -17.76
CA SER A 522 -3.97 8.70 -18.68
C SER A 522 -5.40 9.00 -19.12
N GLU A 523 -6.28 9.38 -18.19
CA GLU A 523 -7.63 9.86 -18.51
C GLU A 523 -7.58 11.09 -19.42
N SER A 524 -6.69 12.05 -19.12
CA SER A 524 -6.52 13.25 -19.94
C SER A 524 -5.96 12.94 -21.32
N ALA A 525 -5.09 11.93 -21.45
CA ALA A 525 -4.60 11.48 -22.77
C ALA A 525 -5.74 10.93 -23.62
N TRP A 526 -6.64 10.12 -23.05
CA TRP A 526 -7.85 9.64 -23.75
C TRP A 526 -8.77 10.79 -24.17
N GLY A 527 -8.99 11.78 -23.27
CA GLY A 527 -9.78 12.97 -23.59
C GLY A 527 -9.18 13.77 -24.74
N TYR A 528 -7.86 13.95 -24.74
CA TYR A 528 -7.13 14.61 -25.83
C TYR A 528 -7.27 13.85 -27.14
N LEU A 529 -7.00 12.54 -27.14
CA LEU A 529 -7.12 11.70 -28.34
C LEU A 529 -8.53 11.72 -28.91
N ASN A 530 -9.55 11.59 -28.07
CA ASN A 530 -10.95 11.66 -28.51
C ASN A 530 -11.32 13.03 -29.11
N THR A 531 -10.66 14.11 -28.65
CA THR A 531 -10.91 15.46 -29.18
C THR A 531 -10.25 15.67 -30.55
N ILE A 532 -9.01 15.17 -30.76
CA ILE A 532 -8.25 15.44 -31.97
C ILE A 532 -8.44 14.37 -33.06
N MET A 533 -8.84 13.15 -32.70
CA MET A 533 -9.01 12.02 -33.59
C MET A 533 -10.31 11.24 -33.31
N PRO A 534 -11.48 11.90 -33.24
CA PRO A 534 -12.71 11.26 -32.81
C PRO A 534 -13.16 10.10 -33.74
N GLU A 535 -12.74 10.13 -35.00
CA GLU A 535 -13.12 9.11 -35.98
C GLU A 535 -12.17 7.89 -35.99
N ASN A 536 -10.94 8.06 -35.43
CA ASN A 536 -9.88 7.06 -35.55
C ASN A 536 -9.38 6.57 -34.15
N ILE A 537 -10.02 6.99 -33.08
CA ILE A 537 -9.56 6.61 -31.73
C ILE A 537 -9.67 5.10 -31.46
N HIS A 538 -10.45 4.41 -32.28
CA HIS A 538 -10.66 2.96 -32.22
C HIS A 538 -9.77 2.18 -33.19
N GLU A 539 -9.01 2.84 -34.09
CA GLU A 539 -8.03 2.23 -35.00
C GLU A 539 -6.63 2.20 -34.34
#